data_b6588487e4644933113a6f95ee532fd4
#
_entry.id   b6588487e4644933113a6f95ee532fd4
#
_cell.length_a   1.000
_cell.length_b   1.000
_cell.length_c   1.000
_cell.angle_alpha   90.00
_cell.angle_beta   90.00
_cell.angle_gamma   90.00
#
_symmetry.space_group_name_H-M   'P 1'
#
loop_
_entity.id
_entity.type
_entity.pdbx_description
1 polymer ?
#
loop_
_entity_poly.entity_id
_entity_poly.type
_entity_poly.pdbx_seq_one_letter_code
_entity_poly.pdbx_strand_id
1 'polypeptide(L)'
;AAVNGLREEAGNDIVLRNEYEIIYDDVYGLVNEYMRGYTRPEVGSVEYYYQGQQLNFTRKSQLSEFLSAIMDSIFSATPVINNEAVNKNEVTNIVVNNRNKVVAALLRRDLEENLGLKGSGQDVAIMRSTLLRTGVLAQGENISPTLNLHTEKNPALAEVLLGMKKILWDDIENKKISFELIYDFLQNPDFQIGMRRGLIPIYLAVVLHIYRRGLVISDSNGELPLNGEVLQQI
;
A
#
# COMPACT_ATOMS: atom_id res chain seq x y z
N ALA A 1 -9.02 22.15 -1.30
CA ALA A 1 -8.67 22.03 -2.72
C ALA A 1 -8.79 23.37 -3.44
N ALA A 2 -9.97 24.03 -3.45
CA ALA A 2 -10.19 25.31 -4.16
C ALA A 2 -9.21 26.42 -3.72
N VAL A 3 -9.01 26.60 -2.40
CA VAL A 3 -8.12 27.64 -1.87
C VAL A 3 -6.66 27.41 -2.26
N ASN A 4 -6.21 26.14 -2.34
CA ASN A 4 -4.86 25.81 -2.82
C ASN A 4 -4.69 26.18 -4.30
N GLY A 5 -5.69 25.94 -5.15
CA GLY A 5 -5.66 26.37 -6.55
C GLY A 5 -5.52 27.89 -6.69
N LEU A 6 -6.29 28.65 -5.94
CA LEU A 6 -6.21 30.11 -5.91
C LEU A 6 -4.82 30.61 -5.44
N ARG A 7 -4.17 29.92 -4.49
CA ARG A 7 -2.82 30.23 -4.05
C ARG A 7 -1.78 30.06 -5.16
N GLU A 8 -1.92 29.04 -5.98
CA GLU A 8 -1.06 28.83 -7.17
C GLU A 8 -1.31 29.90 -8.23
N GLU A 9 -2.56 30.30 -8.46
CA GLU A 9 -2.94 31.36 -9.39
C GLU A 9 -2.43 32.76 -8.99
N ALA A 10 -2.23 33.01 -7.69
CA ALA A 10 -1.68 34.27 -7.20
C ALA A 10 -0.23 34.56 -7.70
N GLY A 11 0.47 33.53 -8.18
CA GLY A 11 1.80 33.66 -8.77
C GLY A 11 2.80 34.38 -7.83
N ASN A 12 3.35 35.52 -8.26
CA ASN A 12 4.33 36.31 -7.51
C ASN A 12 3.71 37.48 -6.69
N ASP A 13 2.40 37.65 -6.70
CA ASP A 13 1.74 38.68 -5.91
C ASP A 13 1.74 38.31 -4.41
N ILE A 14 2.60 38.98 -3.65
CA ILE A 14 2.78 38.72 -2.21
C ILE A 14 1.53 39.07 -1.41
N VAL A 15 0.82 40.14 -1.78
CA VAL A 15 -0.36 40.60 -1.06
C VAL A 15 -1.47 39.57 -1.23
N LEU A 16 -1.71 39.14 -2.47
CA LEU A 16 -2.73 38.16 -2.79
C LEU A 16 -2.43 36.78 -2.17
N ARG A 17 -1.17 36.39 -2.13
CA ARG A 17 -0.75 35.15 -1.40
C ARG A 17 -1.07 35.22 0.08
N ASN A 18 -0.73 36.33 0.74
CA ASN A 18 -1.02 36.50 2.17
C ASN A 18 -2.53 36.45 2.46
N GLU A 19 -3.34 37.07 1.62
CA GLU A 19 -4.79 37.02 1.76
C GLU A 19 -5.32 35.58 1.62
N TYR A 20 -4.80 34.81 0.66
CA TYR A 20 -5.17 33.41 0.52
C TYR A 20 -4.70 32.54 1.67
N GLU A 21 -3.54 32.84 2.28
CA GLU A 21 -3.08 32.13 3.48
C GLU A 21 -4.01 32.38 4.67
N ILE A 22 -4.46 33.61 4.87
CA ILE A 22 -5.42 33.96 5.92
C ILE A 22 -6.74 33.20 5.69
N ILE A 23 -7.28 33.23 4.48
CA ILE A 23 -8.51 32.51 4.13
C ILE A 23 -8.32 30.99 4.32
N TYR A 24 -7.17 30.45 3.95
CA TYR A 24 -6.89 29.03 4.13
C TYR A 24 -6.87 28.64 5.61
N ASP A 25 -6.21 29.42 6.46
CA ASP A 25 -6.13 29.15 7.89
C ASP A 25 -7.50 29.25 8.56
N ASP A 26 -8.31 30.22 8.19
CA ASP A 26 -9.69 30.37 8.67
C ASP A 26 -10.57 29.17 8.27
N VAL A 27 -10.55 28.80 6.99
CA VAL A 27 -11.31 27.63 6.48
C VAL A 27 -10.80 26.34 7.10
N TYR A 28 -9.49 26.19 7.24
CA TYR A 28 -8.88 25.02 7.88
C TYR A 28 -9.27 24.93 9.37
N GLY A 29 -9.30 26.05 10.07
CA GLY A 29 -9.78 26.14 11.44
C GLY A 29 -11.24 25.67 11.58
N LEU A 30 -12.12 26.17 10.73
CA LEU A 30 -13.54 25.77 10.70
C LEU A 30 -13.75 24.29 10.39
N VAL A 31 -13.01 23.75 9.38
CA VAL A 31 -13.06 22.33 9.05
C VAL A 31 -12.57 21.48 10.21
N ASN A 32 -11.47 21.86 10.86
CA ASN A 32 -10.95 21.12 12.01
C ASN A 32 -11.92 21.15 13.20
N GLU A 33 -12.56 22.28 13.48
CA GLU A 33 -13.55 22.39 14.54
C GLU A 33 -14.75 21.47 14.24
N TYR A 34 -15.24 21.48 13.01
CA TYR A 34 -16.31 20.60 12.58
C TYR A 34 -15.91 19.12 12.69
N MET A 35 -14.74 18.75 12.21
CA MET A 35 -14.22 17.39 12.27
C MET A 35 -13.96 16.90 13.70
N ARG A 36 -13.66 17.80 14.64
CA ARG A 36 -13.53 17.42 16.08
C ARG A 36 -14.80 16.80 16.62
N GLY A 37 -15.98 17.26 16.21
CA GLY A 37 -17.25 16.64 16.58
C GLY A 37 -17.33 15.17 16.22
N TYR A 38 -16.81 14.78 15.05
CA TYR A 38 -16.83 13.40 14.58
C TYR A 38 -15.75 12.52 15.19
N THR A 39 -14.62 13.09 15.56
CA THR A 39 -13.46 12.32 16.05
C THR A 39 -13.33 12.29 17.57
N ARG A 40 -14.10 13.12 18.27
CA ARG A 40 -14.09 13.28 19.73
C ARG A 40 -15.49 13.18 20.31
N PRO A 41 -15.95 11.96 20.64
CA PRO A 41 -17.28 11.73 21.21
C PRO A 41 -17.56 12.53 22.47
N GLU A 42 -16.52 12.85 23.25
CA GLU A 42 -16.60 13.67 24.47
C GLU A 42 -17.16 15.07 24.24
N VAL A 43 -17.13 15.59 23.02
CA VAL A 43 -17.71 16.89 22.65
C VAL A 43 -19.22 16.84 22.61
N GLY A 44 -19.82 15.64 22.37
CA GLY A 44 -21.26 15.41 22.40
C GLY A 44 -22.07 16.10 21.30
N SER A 45 -21.43 16.55 20.21
CA SER A 45 -22.07 17.27 19.10
C SER A 45 -22.55 16.35 17.97
N VAL A 46 -22.23 15.05 18.02
CA VAL A 46 -22.52 14.08 16.95
C VAL A 46 -23.11 12.80 17.54
N GLU A 47 -24.09 12.25 16.85
CA GLU A 47 -24.64 10.93 17.14
C GLU A 47 -24.03 9.89 16.22
N TYR A 48 -23.71 8.71 16.75
CA TYR A 48 -23.12 7.61 16.01
C TYR A 48 -24.15 6.51 15.77
N TYR A 49 -24.23 6.04 14.53
CA TYR A 49 -25.10 4.93 14.17
C TYR A 49 -24.31 3.88 13.37
N TYR A 50 -24.55 2.62 13.65
CA TYR A 50 -24.00 1.50 12.89
C TYR A 50 -25.06 0.40 12.74
N GLN A 51 -25.32 -0.04 11.52
CA GLN A 51 -26.34 -1.05 11.18
C GLN A 51 -27.73 -0.73 11.78
N GLY A 52 -28.11 0.53 11.79
CA GLY A 52 -29.41 0.99 12.32
C GLY A 52 -29.47 1.12 13.85
N GLN A 53 -28.41 0.82 14.57
CA GLN A 53 -28.34 0.95 16.02
C GLN A 53 -27.58 2.22 16.41
N GLN A 54 -28.11 2.97 17.35
CA GLN A 54 -27.42 4.11 17.94
C GLN A 54 -26.33 3.61 18.89
N LEU A 55 -25.14 4.19 18.74
CA LEU A 55 -23.97 3.87 19.54
C LEU A 55 -23.60 5.05 20.43
N ASN A 56 -23.24 4.77 21.66
CA ASN A 56 -22.83 5.81 22.60
C ASN A 56 -21.34 5.65 22.95
N PHE A 57 -20.52 6.58 22.47
CA PHE A 57 -19.12 6.67 22.82
C PHE A 57 -18.90 7.89 23.70
N THR A 58 -18.22 7.69 24.82
CA THR A 58 -17.86 8.76 25.76
C THR A 58 -16.39 9.18 25.64
N ARG A 59 -15.57 8.42 24.91
CA ARG A 59 -14.13 8.65 24.73
C ARG A 59 -13.69 8.30 23.33
N LYS A 60 -12.72 9.04 22.82
CA LYS A 60 -12.09 8.77 21.51
C LYS A 60 -11.55 7.34 21.40
N SER A 61 -10.99 6.77 22.49
CA SER A 61 -10.47 5.41 22.48
C SER A 61 -11.53 4.36 22.16
N GLN A 62 -12.75 4.51 22.70
CA GLN A 62 -13.88 3.59 22.44
C GLN A 62 -14.30 3.66 20.96
N LEU A 63 -14.39 4.86 20.39
CA LEU A 63 -14.69 5.04 18.97
C LEU A 63 -13.60 4.40 18.11
N SER A 64 -12.32 4.63 18.44
CA SER A 64 -11.19 4.06 17.69
C SER A 64 -11.16 2.53 17.75
N GLU A 65 -11.41 1.95 18.92
CA GLU A 65 -11.49 0.49 19.12
C GLU A 65 -12.65 -0.11 18.30
N PHE A 66 -13.82 0.52 18.35
CA PHE A 66 -14.97 0.10 17.57
C PHE A 66 -14.72 0.16 16.05
N LEU A 67 -14.15 1.26 15.58
CA LEU A 67 -13.78 1.41 14.15
C LEU A 67 -12.73 0.37 13.74
N SER A 68 -11.75 0.08 14.59
CA SER A 68 -10.76 -0.97 14.33
C SER A 68 -11.42 -2.34 14.19
N ALA A 69 -12.34 -2.69 15.10
CA ALA A 69 -13.07 -3.95 15.04
C ALA A 69 -13.92 -4.09 13.76
N ILE A 70 -14.55 -3.00 13.30
CA ILE A 70 -15.25 -2.99 12.01
C ILE A 70 -14.26 -3.23 10.86
N MET A 71 -13.14 -2.51 10.84
CA MET A 71 -12.14 -2.67 9.79
C MET A 71 -11.54 -4.08 9.77
N ASP A 72 -11.26 -4.67 10.93
CA ASP A 72 -10.79 -6.05 11.05
C ASP A 72 -11.82 -7.06 10.51
N SER A 73 -13.10 -6.80 10.69
CA SER A 73 -14.16 -7.66 10.14
C SER A 73 -14.31 -7.52 8.63
N ILE A 74 -14.18 -6.30 8.10
CA ILE A 74 -14.29 -6.03 6.65
C ILE A 74 -13.05 -6.56 5.91
N PHE A 75 -11.87 -6.38 6.47
CA PHE A 75 -10.58 -6.72 5.85
C PHE A 75 -9.93 -7.93 6.53
N SER A 76 -10.74 -8.95 6.85
CA SER A 76 -10.33 -10.12 7.64
C SER A 76 -9.24 -10.99 7.00
N ALA A 77 -9.08 -10.91 5.67
CA ALA A 77 -8.05 -11.62 4.92
C ALA A 77 -6.76 -10.81 4.70
N THR A 78 -6.66 -9.61 5.27
CA THR A 78 -5.47 -8.77 5.12
C THR A 78 -4.26 -9.36 5.86
N PRO A 79 -3.13 -9.60 5.18
CA PRO A 79 -1.93 -10.09 5.85
C PRO A 79 -1.32 -9.01 6.75
N VAL A 80 -0.91 -9.41 7.94
CA VAL A 80 -0.19 -8.51 8.86
C VAL A 80 1.28 -8.43 8.44
N ILE A 81 1.70 -7.23 8.02
CA ILE A 81 3.08 -6.92 7.64
C ILE A 81 3.62 -5.84 8.57
N ASN A 82 4.59 -6.22 9.40
CA ASN A 82 5.15 -5.31 10.40
C ASN A 82 6.26 -4.43 9.80
N ASN A 83 5.86 -3.40 9.04
CA ASN A 83 6.73 -2.34 8.53
C ASN A 83 5.94 -1.05 8.33
N GLU A 84 5.99 -0.15 9.28
CA GLU A 84 5.24 1.12 9.23
C GLU A 84 5.65 2.04 8.08
N ALA A 85 6.86 1.92 7.55
CA ALA A 85 7.33 2.80 6.48
C ALA A 85 6.59 2.54 5.17
N VAL A 86 6.42 1.26 4.78
CA VAL A 86 5.76 0.87 3.52
C VAL A 86 4.31 0.42 3.72
N ASN A 87 3.88 0.11 4.94
CA ASN A 87 2.50 -0.28 5.23
C ASN A 87 1.59 0.96 5.32
N LYS A 88 1.59 1.78 4.28
CA LYS A 88 0.82 3.02 4.13
C LYS A 88 0.31 3.15 2.70
N ASN A 89 -0.80 3.87 2.53
CA ASN A 89 -1.31 4.21 1.20
C ASN A 89 -0.48 5.35 0.57
N GLU A 90 -0.10 6.33 1.38
CA GLU A 90 0.78 7.43 0.97
C GLU A 90 2.16 7.23 1.57
N VAL A 91 3.13 7.06 0.71
CA VAL A 91 4.51 6.75 1.07
C VAL A 91 5.42 7.91 0.64
N THR A 92 6.30 8.36 1.53
CA THR A 92 7.24 9.45 1.22
C THR A 92 8.22 9.05 0.13
N ASN A 93 8.72 10.01 -0.66
CA ASN A 93 9.67 9.76 -1.75
C ASN A 93 10.92 8.98 -1.30
N ILE A 94 11.41 9.22 -0.09
CA ILE A 94 12.55 8.48 0.47
C ILE A 94 12.21 6.99 0.61
N VAL A 95 11.04 6.68 1.13
CA VAL A 95 10.59 5.29 1.31
C VAL A 95 10.28 4.65 -0.05
N VAL A 96 9.67 5.39 -0.98
CA VAL A 96 9.44 4.95 -2.37
C VAL A 96 10.76 4.54 -3.01
N ASN A 97 11.79 5.37 -2.95
CA ASN A 97 13.10 5.08 -3.53
C ASN A 97 13.74 3.81 -2.91
N ASN A 98 13.62 3.63 -1.59
CA ASN A 98 14.16 2.44 -0.93
C ASN A 98 13.33 1.17 -1.24
N ARG A 99 12.00 1.26 -1.29
CA ARG A 99 11.13 0.19 -1.77
C ARG A 99 11.48 -0.21 -3.20
N ASN A 100 11.70 0.76 -4.06
CA ASN A 100 12.02 0.54 -5.47
C ASN A 100 13.36 -0.18 -5.67
N LYS A 101 14.35 0.00 -4.78
CA LYS A 101 15.56 -0.83 -4.76
C LYS A 101 15.24 -2.30 -4.49
N VAL A 102 14.34 -2.59 -3.57
CA VAL A 102 13.88 -3.96 -3.27
C VAL A 102 13.15 -4.55 -4.48
N VAL A 103 12.23 -3.80 -5.08
CA VAL A 103 11.50 -4.22 -6.29
C VAL A 103 12.45 -4.49 -7.45
N ALA A 104 13.39 -3.59 -7.72
CA ALA A 104 14.38 -3.77 -8.77
C ALA A 104 15.27 -5.00 -8.54
N ALA A 105 15.65 -5.25 -7.29
CA ALA A 105 16.45 -6.44 -6.93
C ALA A 105 15.65 -7.74 -7.08
N LEU A 106 14.36 -7.77 -6.73
CA LEU A 106 13.46 -8.89 -6.97
C LEU A 106 13.30 -9.21 -8.46
N LEU A 107 13.31 -8.22 -9.32
CA LEU A 107 13.12 -8.40 -10.76
C LEU A 107 14.40 -8.72 -11.54
N ARG A 108 15.56 -8.83 -10.87
CA ARG A 108 16.77 -9.35 -11.51
C ARG A 108 16.57 -10.79 -11.95
N ARG A 109 17.35 -11.22 -12.96
CA ARG A 109 17.28 -12.57 -13.49
C ARG A 109 17.54 -13.62 -12.41
N ASP A 110 18.59 -13.42 -11.67
CA ASP A 110 19.02 -14.30 -10.60
C ASP A 110 18.94 -13.55 -9.25
N LEU A 111 18.41 -14.22 -8.25
CA LEU A 111 18.31 -13.65 -6.90
C LEU A 111 19.66 -13.77 -6.20
N GLU A 112 20.14 -12.67 -5.67
CA GLU A 112 21.32 -12.63 -4.81
C GLU A 112 20.92 -12.78 -3.35
N GLU A 113 21.85 -13.23 -2.51
CA GLU A 113 21.65 -13.25 -1.06
C GLU A 113 21.29 -11.84 -0.56
N ASN A 114 20.29 -11.76 0.32
CA ASN A 114 19.70 -10.49 0.76
C ASN A 114 19.29 -9.55 -0.40
N LEU A 115 18.96 -10.11 -1.56
CA LEU A 115 18.69 -9.38 -2.81
C LEU A 115 19.87 -8.47 -3.24
N GLY A 116 21.08 -8.75 -2.82
CA GLY A 116 22.26 -7.92 -3.04
C GLY A 116 22.28 -6.60 -2.24
N LEU A 117 21.32 -6.41 -1.34
CA LEU A 117 21.25 -5.22 -0.47
C LEU A 117 22.21 -5.39 0.72
N LYS A 118 22.96 -4.32 1.04
CA LYS A 118 24.01 -4.35 2.06
C LYS A 118 23.75 -3.33 3.17
N GLY A 119 24.29 -3.65 4.36
CA GLY A 119 24.25 -2.76 5.52
C GLY A 119 22.93 -2.83 6.30
N SER A 120 22.48 -1.69 6.85
CA SER A 120 21.29 -1.55 7.72
C SER A 120 20.35 -0.45 7.26
N GLY A 121 20.37 -0.12 5.98
CA GLY A 121 19.51 0.92 5.39
C GLY A 121 18.04 0.56 5.41
N GLN A 122 17.21 1.54 5.06
CA GLN A 122 15.76 1.37 5.02
C GLN A 122 15.33 0.32 3.97
N ASP A 123 16.03 0.21 2.86
CA ASP A 123 15.85 -0.83 1.84
C ASP A 123 16.03 -2.24 2.42
N VAL A 124 17.11 -2.45 3.20
CA VAL A 124 17.36 -3.71 3.91
C VAL A 124 16.26 -3.98 4.96
N ALA A 125 15.84 -2.95 5.70
CA ALA A 125 14.75 -3.08 6.67
C ALA A 125 13.42 -3.46 6.00
N ILE A 126 13.10 -2.87 4.86
CA ILE A 126 11.92 -3.22 4.04
C ILE A 126 12.03 -4.68 3.58
N MET A 127 13.13 -5.08 2.95
CA MET A 127 13.34 -6.45 2.49
C MET A 127 13.20 -7.46 3.63
N ARG A 128 13.84 -7.21 4.76
CA ARG A 128 13.78 -8.12 5.92
C ARG A 128 12.36 -8.29 6.47
N SER A 129 11.61 -7.19 6.61
CA SER A 129 10.27 -7.23 7.21
C SER A 129 9.21 -7.78 6.26
N THR A 130 9.28 -7.46 4.96
CA THR A 130 8.28 -7.84 3.98
C THR A 130 8.53 -9.21 3.34
N LEU A 131 9.79 -9.64 3.24
CA LEU A 131 10.14 -10.85 2.51
C LEU A 131 10.76 -11.95 3.40
N LEU A 132 11.79 -11.63 4.21
CA LEU A 132 12.45 -12.65 5.03
C LEU A 132 11.60 -13.08 6.23
N ARG A 133 11.05 -12.12 6.98
CA ARG A 133 10.23 -12.42 8.17
C ARG A 133 8.92 -13.09 7.80
N THR A 134 8.36 -12.74 6.66
CA THR A 134 7.15 -13.36 6.13
C THR A 134 7.41 -14.73 5.50
N GLY A 135 8.67 -15.11 5.27
CA GLY A 135 9.05 -16.38 4.65
C GLY A 135 8.84 -16.42 3.13
N VAL A 136 8.53 -15.28 2.50
CA VAL A 136 8.42 -15.16 1.04
C VAL A 136 9.78 -15.29 0.38
N LEU A 137 10.84 -14.71 0.96
CA LEU A 137 12.22 -14.94 0.56
C LEU A 137 12.84 -15.97 1.51
N ALA A 138 13.21 -17.13 0.98
CA ALA A 138 13.96 -18.17 1.68
C ALA A 138 15.43 -18.12 1.25
N GLN A 139 16.33 -18.05 2.21
CA GLN A 139 17.78 -18.07 2.02
C GLN A 139 18.47 -18.58 3.29
N GLY A 140 19.69 -19.07 3.18
CA GLY A 140 20.48 -19.55 4.31
C GLY A 140 21.86 -20.03 3.89
N GLU A 141 22.67 -20.51 4.84
CA GLU A 141 23.95 -21.12 4.53
C GLU A 141 23.74 -22.31 3.57
N ASN A 142 24.36 -22.24 2.39
CA ASN A 142 24.25 -23.23 1.31
C ASN A 142 22.86 -23.35 0.64
N ILE A 143 21.97 -22.39 0.83
CA ILE A 143 20.68 -22.35 0.16
C ILE A 143 20.66 -21.12 -0.74
N SER A 144 20.56 -21.34 -2.05
CA SER A 144 20.34 -20.24 -3.00
C SER A 144 19.03 -19.51 -2.68
N PRO A 145 18.99 -18.17 -2.75
CA PRO A 145 17.78 -17.40 -2.50
C PRO A 145 16.64 -17.85 -3.42
N THR A 146 15.49 -18.13 -2.83
CA THR A 146 14.28 -18.56 -3.56
C THR A 146 13.07 -17.82 -3.04
N LEU A 147 12.08 -17.63 -3.91
CA LEU A 147 10.78 -17.02 -3.56
C LEU A 147 9.74 -18.13 -3.36
N ASN A 148 9.00 -18.03 -2.26
CA ASN A 148 7.97 -18.98 -1.89
C ASN A 148 6.61 -18.28 -1.74
N LEU A 149 5.63 -18.63 -2.59
CA LEU A 149 4.26 -18.14 -2.48
C LEU A 149 3.47 -18.86 -1.39
N HIS A 150 3.86 -20.07 -1.02
CA HIS A 150 3.19 -20.89 0.01
C HIS A 150 3.83 -20.74 1.38
N THR A 151 4.11 -19.51 1.79
CA THR A 151 4.78 -19.29 3.07
C THR A 151 3.92 -19.71 4.26
N GLU A 152 4.47 -20.59 5.11
CA GLU A 152 3.82 -21.00 6.37
C GLU A 152 3.95 -19.94 7.48
N LYS A 153 4.93 -19.02 7.36
CA LYS A 153 5.17 -17.97 8.35
C LYS A 153 4.09 -16.88 8.35
N ASN A 154 3.38 -16.72 7.23
CA ASN A 154 2.27 -15.79 7.09
C ASN A 154 1.21 -16.39 6.14
N PRO A 155 0.31 -17.25 6.64
CA PRO A 155 -0.69 -17.91 5.80
C PRO A 155 -1.61 -16.95 5.06
N ALA A 156 -2.02 -15.84 5.69
CA ALA A 156 -2.84 -14.83 5.03
C ALA A 156 -2.11 -14.19 3.83
N LEU A 157 -0.79 -13.97 3.95
CA LEU A 157 0.01 -13.49 2.82
C LEU A 157 0.14 -14.55 1.73
N ALA A 158 0.25 -15.83 2.09
CA ALA A 158 0.28 -16.90 1.10
C ALA A 158 -1.00 -16.92 0.25
N GLU A 159 -2.17 -16.83 0.88
CA GLU A 159 -3.46 -16.74 0.16
C GLU A 159 -3.53 -15.54 -0.77
N VAL A 160 -3.06 -14.37 -0.33
CA VAL A 160 -2.99 -13.16 -1.16
C VAL A 160 -2.07 -13.37 -2.37
N LEU A 161 -0.88 -13.93 -2.16
CA LEU A 161 0.07 -14.21 -3.26
C LEU A 161 -0.47 -15.22 -4.26
N LEU A 162 -1.18 -16.25 -3.78
CA LEU A 162 -1.85 -17.24 -4.63
C LEU A 162 -3.03 -16.63 -5.39
N GLY A 163 -3.79 -15.72 -4.78
CA GLY A 163 -4.83 -14.95 -5.45
C GLY A 163 -4.27 -14.10 -6.59
N MET A 164 -3.16 -13.38 -6.32
CA MET A 164 -2.45 -12.62 -7.38
C MET A 164 -1.96 -13.53 -8.51
N LYS A 165 -1.37 -14.68 -8.15
CA LYS A 165 -0.98 -15.69 -9.14
C LYS A 165 -2.16 -16.12 -9.99
N LYS A 166 -3.30 -16.43 -9.40
CA LYS A 166 -4.50 -16.85 -10.10
C LYS A 166 -4.93 -15.80 -11.13
N ILE A 167 -5.01 -14.53 -10.74
CA ILE A 167 -5.37 -13.43 -11.64
C ILE A 167 -4.35 -13.29 -12.77
N LEU A 168 -3.05 -13.37 -12.47
CA LEU A 168 -1.99 -13.11 -13.44
C LEU A 168 -1.67 -14.31 -14.35
N TRP A 169 -1.96 -15.52 -13.93
CA TRP A 169 -1.49 -16.72 -14.63
C TRP A 169 -2.57 -17.74 -14.95
N ASP A 170 -3.41 -18.10 -13.98
CA ASP A 170 -4.35 -19.20 -14.14
C ASP A 170 -5.59 -18.79 -14.96
N ASP A 171 -6.00 -17.53 -14.90
CA ASP A 171 -7.16 -17.00 -15.64
C ASP A 171 -6.77 -16.46 -17.04
N ILE A 172 -5.51 -16.59 -17.44
CA ILE A 172 -4.97 -16.09 -18.72
C ILE A 172 -5.04 -17.19 -19.80
N GLU A 173 -6.17 -17.37 -20.40
CA GLU A 173 -6.22 -17.87 -21.78
C GLU A 173 -6.20 -16.67 -22.75
N ASN A 174 -5.00 -16.20 -23.15
CA ASN A 174 -4.78 -15.14 -24.16
C ASN A 174 -5.42 -13.77 -23.86
N LYS A 175 -5.58 -13.38 -22.60
CA LYS A 175 -6.17 -12.09 -22.22
C LYS A 175 -5.12 -11.12 -21.72
N LYS A 176 -5.23 -9.87 -22.15
CA LYS A 176 -4.52 -8.75 -21.50
C LYS A 176 -5.21 -8.45 -20.17
N ILE A 177 -4.45 -8.39 -19.09
CA ILE A 177 -4.93 -8.06 -17.75
C ILE A 177 -4.36 -6.70 -17.36
N SER A 178 -5.21 -5.78 -16.91
CA SER A 178 -4.77 -4.51 -16.33
C SER A 178 -4.21 -4.74 -14.92
N PHE A 179 -3.16 -4.03 -14.57
CA PHE A 179 -2.68 -3.97 -13.19
C PHE A 179 -3.75 -3.43 -12.22
N GLU A 180 -4.69 -2.63 -12.71
CA GLU A 180 -5.83 -2.14 -11.95
C GLU A 180 -6.64 -3.27 -11.30
N LEU A 181 -6.84 -4.40 -12.01
CA LEU A 181 -7.50 -5.59 -11.45
C LEU A 181 -6.76 -6.17 -10.24
N ILE A 182 -5.43 -6.10 -10.22
CA ILE A 182 -4.64 -6.57 -9.09
C ILE A 182 -4.77 -5.62 -7.91
N TYR A 183 -4.74 -4.30 -8.18
CA TYR A 183 -4.96 -3.30 -7.14
C TYR A 183 -6.38 -3.41 -6.58
N ASP A 184 -7.38 -3.62 -7.42
CA ASP A 184 -8.77 -3.85 -6.98
C ASP A 184 -8.85 -5.09 -6.08
N PHE A 185 -8.34 -6.23 -6.53
CA PHE A 185 -8.27 -7.46 -5.72
C PHE A 185 -7.63 -7.22 -4.35
N LEU A 186 -6.57 -6.41 -4.27
CA LEU A 186 -5.81 -6.19 -3.04
C LEU A 186 -6.38 -5.10 -2.12
N GLN A 187 -7.28 -4.26 -2.60
CA GLN A 187 -7.78 -3.10 -1.87
C GLN A 187 -9.30 -3.06 -1.72
N ASN A 188 -10.05 -3.84 -2.50
CA ASN A 188 -11.50 -3.84 -2.48
C ASN A 188 -12.03 -4.67 -1.30
N PRO A 189 -12.91 -4.12 -0.46
CA PRO A 189 -13.56 -4.83 0.66
C PRO A 189 -14.24 -6.14 0.26
N ASP A 190 -14.73 -6.27 -0.97
CA ASP A 190 -15.40 -7.48 -1.46
C ASP A 190 -14.49 -8.72 -1.42
N PHE A 191 -13.18 -8.51 -1.52
CA PHE A 191 -12.17 -9.57 -1.36
C PHE A 191 -11.65 -9.70 0.08
N GLN A 192 -12.14 -8.87 1.00
CA GLN A 192 -11.71 -8.82 2.40
C GLN A 192 -10.21 -8.52 2.58
N ILE A 193 -9.56 -7.99 1.56
CA ILE A 193 -8.15 -7.62 1.55
C ILE A 193 -8.03 -6.10 1.53
N GLY A 194 -7.31 -5.54 2.49
CA GLY A 194 -7.05 -4.10 2.62
C GLY A 194 -5.56 -3.78 2.54
N MET A 195 -4.84 -4.37 1.57
CA MET A 195 -3.40 -4.17 1.45
C MET A 195 -3.06 -2.72 1.11
N ARG A 196 -2.11 -2.15 1.84
CA ARG A 196 -1.67 -0.77 1.62
C ARG A 196 -0.84 -0.65 0.35
N ARG A 197 -1.03 0.45 -0.39
CA ARG A 197 -0.37 0.71 -1.69
C ARG A 197 1.16 0.63 -1.63
N GLY A 198 1.76 0.98 -0.51
CA GLY A 198 3.21 0.88 -0.35
C GLY A 198 3.76 -0.55 -0.40
N LEU A 199 2.95 -1.57 -0.07
CA LEU A 199 3.33 -2.99 -0.08
C LEU A 199 3.11 -3.65 -1.45
N ILE A 200 2.10 -3.23 -2.19
CA ILE A 200 1.65 -3.88 -3.43
C ILE A 200 2.79 -4.10 -4.44
N PRO A 201 3.63 -3.10 -4.78
CA PRO A 201 4.70 -3.30 -5.75
C PRO A 201 5.73 -4.37 -5.35
N ILE A 202 5.95 -4.58 -4.05
CA ILE A 202 6.89 -5.59 -3.56
C ILE A 202 6.35 -7.00 -3.86
N TYR A 203 5.10 -7.26 -3.48
CA TYR A 203 4.49 -8.58 -3.69
C TYR A 203 4.14 -8.86 -5.14
N LEU A 204 3.79 -7.81 -5.90
CA LEU A 204 3.65 -7.90 -7.34
C LEU A 204 4.98 -8.33 -7.99
N ALA A 205 6.10 -7.73 -7.60
CA ALA A 205 7.43 -8.10 -8.09
C ALA A 205 7.79 -9.56 -7.74
N VAL A 206 7.38 -10.06 -6.58
CA VAL A 206 7.56 -11.48 -6.19
C VAL A 206 6.85 -12.41 -7.18
N VAL A 207 5.56 -12.17 -7.45
CA VAL A 207 4.77 -13.01 -8.36
C VAL A 207 5.29 -12.90 -9.79
N LEU A 208 5.58 -11.69 -10.26
CA LEU A 208 6.13 -11.45 -11.59
C LEU A 208 7.51 -12.11 -11.78
N HIS A 209 8.37 -12.13 -10.76
CA HIS A 209 9.66 -12.84 -10.83
C HIS A 209 9.48 -14.33 -11.09
N ILE A 210 8.59 -14.98 -10.33
CA ILE A 210 8.38 -16.44 -10.42
C ILE A 210 7.83 -16.83 -11.79
N TYR A 211 6.91 -16.04 -12.34
CA TYR A 211 6.21 -16.33 -13.60
C TYR A 211 6.78 -15.58 -14.82
N ARG A 212 7.91 -14.90 -14.68
CA ARG A 212 8.53 -14.01 -15.68
C ARG A 212 8.70 -14.60 -17.08
N ARG A 213 8.85 -15.92 -17.19
CA ARG A 213 9.09 -16.58 -18.49
C ARG A 213 7.83 -16.66 -19.36
N GLY A 214 6.67 -16.49 -18.79
CA GLY A 214 5.40 -16.58 -19.49
C GLY A 214 4.60 -15.29 -19.49
N LEU A 215 5.16 -14.18 -18.98
CA LEU A 215 4.49 -12.89 -18.88
C LEU A 215 5.19 -11.83 -19.73
N VAL A 216 4.38 -11.03 -20.42
CA VAL A 216 4.83 -9.83 -21.13
C VAL A 216 4.07 -8.64 -20.55
N ILE A 217 4.79 -7.60 -20.18
CA ILE A 217 4.19 -6.32 -19.79
C ILE A 217 4.13 -5.44 -21.03
N SER A 218 3.02 -4.74 -21.22
CA SER A 218 2.84 -3.80 -22.33
C SER A 218 2.04 -2.58 -21.88
N ASP A 219 2.31 -1.45 -22.52
CA ASP A 219 1.50 -0.24 -22.47
C ASP A 219 0.84 0.04 -23.84
N SER A 220 0.32 1.25 -24.03
CA SER A 220 -0.23 1.72 -25.31
C SER A 220 0.80 1.80 -26.44
N ASN A 221 2.09 1.85 -26.13
CA ASN A 221 3.20 2.01 -27.08
C ASN A 221 3.87 0.68 -27.44
N GLY A 222 3.58 -0.40 -26.70
CA GLY A 222 4.10 -1.73 -26.99
C GLY A 222 4.57 -2.51 -25.77
N GLU A 223 5.46 -3.48 -26.01
CA GLU A 223 6.01 -4.33 -24.93
C GLU A 223 7.06 -3.57 -24.13
N LEU A 224 6.97 -3.74 -22.80
CA LEU A 224 7.88 -3.14 -21.84
C LEU A 224 8.75 -4.22 -21.17
N PRO A 225 10.03 -3.90 -20.86
CA PRO A 225 10.87 -4.84 -20.14
C PRO A 225 10.39 -5.03 -18.69
N LEU A 226 10.37 -6.26 -18.21
CA LEU A 226 10.06 -6.55 -16.81
C LEU A 226 11.24 -6.15 -15.92
N ASN A 227 11.23 -4.92 -15.43
CA ASN A 227 12.23 -4.37 -14.52
C ASN A 227 11.61 -3.41 -13.50
N GLY A 228 12.44 -2.96 -12.54
CA GLY A 228 11.99 -2.09 -11.47
C GLY A 228 11.56 -0.70 -11.93
N GLU A 229 12.09 -0.18 -13.04
CA GLU A 229 11.75 1.15 -13.56
C GLU A 229 10.33 1.17 -14.14
N VAL A 230 9.96 0.11 -14.86
CA VAL A 230 8.60 -0.04 -15.43
C VAL A 230 7.56 -0.19 -14.31
N LEU A 231 7.82 -1.04 -13.30
CA LEU A 231 6.89 -1.19 -12.17
C LEU A 231 6.75 0.07 -11.29
N GLN A 232 7.64 1.03 -11.41
CA GLN A 232 7.52 2.32 -10.71
C GLN A 232 6.52 3.27 -11.37
N GLN A 233 6.20 3.05 -12.65
CA GLN A 233 5.31 3.89 -13.44
C GLN A 233 3.84 3.39 -13.40
N ILE A 234 3.63 2.22 -12.86
CA ILE A 234 2.35 1.55 -12.64
C ILE A 234 1.86 1.79 -11.21
#